data_a432a4e7d5c3a2c27f9e04fbd8c51d6e
#
_entry.id   a432a4e7d5c3a2c27f9e04fbd8c51d6e
#
_cell.length_a   1.000
_cell.length_b   1.000
_cell.length_c   1.000
_cell.angle_alpha   90.00
_cell.angle_beta   90.00
_cell.angle_gamma   90.00
#
_symmetry.space_group_name_H-M   'P 1'
#
loop_
_entity.id
_entity.type
_entity.pdbx_description
1 polymer ?
#
loop_
_entity_poly.entity_id
_entity_poly.type
_entity_poly.pdbx_seq_one_letter_code
_entity_poly.pdbx_strand_id
1 'polypeptide(L)'
;MKKTLTVLMIITFFLNPIFASDNLLNKKFPSIAGTSLSGNDVTFPDDISGRVAVLSIAFKQRAQLCINTWADELLPKYGIDQNVQYYEVPMLGGQWTMARNWIDGGMQSGVPKPLHDFTVTYYGPLKQYYKSLEINSKKNCYIYVLDQDGIIKGKFEGFSTPEKMNELFTLIDSLNE
;
A
#
# COMPACT_ATOMS: atom_id res chain seq x y z
N MET A 1 36.44 25.30 47.55
CA MET A 1 35.87 24.09 46.92
C MET A 1 34.72 24.51 46.02
N LYS A 2 34.92 24.59 44.70
CA LYS A 2 33.88 24.94 43.72
C LYS A 2 33.21 23.64 43.23
N LYS A 3 31.92 23.47 43.51
CA LYS A 3 31.14 22.34 42.97
C LYS A 3 30.67 22.69 41.57
N THR A 4 31.21 21.97 40.58
CA THR A 4 30.80 22.08 39.19
C THR A 4 29.53 21.24 39.03
N LEU A 5 28.40 21.89 38.68
CA LEU A 5 27.12 21.24 38.40
C LEU A 5 27.09 20.86 36.92
N THR A 6 27.25 19.58 36.63
CA THR A 6 27.12 19.05 35.27
C THR A 6 25.62 18.88 34.94
N VAL A 7 25.09 19.75 34.10
CA VAL A 7 23.72 19.62 33.55
C VAL A 7 23.75 18.61 32.40
N LEU A 8 23.17 17.44 32.64
CA LEU A 8 22.96 16.41 31.61
C LEU A 8 21.75 16.80 30.75
N MET A 9 22.01 17.32 29.56
CA MET A 9 20.97 17.68 28.57
C MET A 9 20.49 16.41 27.89
N ILE A 10 19.35 15.86 28.33
CA ILE A 10 18.69 14.74 27.64
C ILE A 10 17.99 15.30 26.41
N ILE A 11 18.60 15.08 25.25
CA ILE A 11 17.97 15.36 23.95
C ILE A 11 16.99 14.22 23.67
N THR A 12 15.72 14.41 24.01
CA THR A 12 14.64 13.54 23.55
C THR A 12 14.40 13.81 22.07
N PHE A 13 14.89 12.90 21.24
CA PHE A 13 14.49 12.84 19.83
C PHE A 13 13.01 12.45 19.79
N PHE A 14 12.13 13.42 19.58
CA PHE A 14 10.77 13.15 19.15
C PHE A 14 10.83 12.70 17.71
N LEU A 15 10.86 11.39 17.49
CA LEU A 15 10.50 10.78 16.21
C LEU A 15 9.02 11.15 15.97
N ASN A 16 8.79 12.17 15.14
CA ASN A 16 7.44 12.41 14.63
C ASN A 16 7.15 11.31 13.62
N PRO A 17 6.28 10.35 13.92
CA PRO A 17 5.84 9.37 12.92
C PRO A 17 5.12 10.15 11.82
N ILE A 18 5.53 9.92 10.57
CA ILE A 18 4.82 10.45 9.37
C ILE A 18 3.57 9.58 9.18
N PHE A 19 2.67 9.59 10.16
CA PHE A 19 1.39 8.92 10.04
C PHE A 19 0.48 9.69 9.07
N ALA A 20 -0.33 8.92 8.33
CA ALA A 20 -1.50 9.45 7.63
C ALA A 20 -2.28 10.35 8.59
N SER A 21 -2.99 11.33 8.04
CA SER A 21 -3.85 12.19 8.87
C SER A 21 -4.72 11.31 9.77
N ASP A 22 -4.92 11.69 11.03
CA ASP A 22 -5.73 10.98 12.05
C ASP A 22 -7.13 10.56 11.54
N ASN A 23 -7.52 11.10 10.40
CA ASN A 23 -8.84 10.91 9.80
C ASN A 23 -8.98 9.62 8.98
N LEU A 24 -7.90 8.95 8.57
CA LEU A 24 -7.91 7.73 7.74
C LEU A 24 -7.59 6.47 8.53
N LEU A 25 -6.68 6.57 9.51
CA LEU A 25 -6.30 5.42 10.34
C LEU A 25 -7.47 4.91 11.18
N ASN A 26 -7.49 3.61 11.40
CA ASN A 26 -8.54 2.88 12.12
C ASN A 26 -9.93 2.92 11.47
N LYS A 27 -10.02 3.29 10.17
CA LYS A 27 -11.24 3.14 9.38
C LYS A 27 -11.15 1.91 8.48
N LYS A 28 -12.30 1.33 8.19
CA LYS A 28 -12.42 0.26 7.21
C LYS A 28 -11.94 0.78 5.85
N PHE A 29 -11.13 -0.02 5.17
CA PHE A 29 -10.71 0.29 3.80
C PHE A 29 -11.95 0.34 2.88
N PRO A 30 -12.06 1.32 1.96
CA PRO A 30 -13.22 1.42 1.07
C PRO A 30 -13.27 0.21 0.13
N SER A 31 -14.49 -0.27 -0.15
CA SER A 31 -14.67 -1.39 -1.07
C SER A 31 -14.16 -1.04 -2.48
N ILE A 32 -13.25 -1.85 -3.00
CA ILE A 32 -12.70 -1.77 -4.36
C ILE A 32 -12.86 -3.14 -5.00
N ALA A 33 -13.76 -3.26 -5.98
CA ALA A 33 -13.92 -4.48 -6.77
C ALA A 33 -13.12 -4.37 -8.06
N GLY A 34 -12.17 -5.28 -8.25
CA GLY A 34 -11.29 -5.34 -9.43
C GLY A 34 -11.23 -6.75 -10.00
N THR A 35 -10.40 -6.94 -11.01
CA THR A 35 -10.12 -8.26 -11.58
C THR A 35 -8.60 -8.46 -11.62
N SER A 36 -8.12 -9.59 -11.14
CA SER A 36 -6.70 -9.93 -11.18
C SER A 36 -6.24 -10.15 -12.63
N LEU A 37 -4.93 -10.08 -12.86
CA LEU A 37 -4.37 -10.40 -14.17
C LEU A 37 -4.56 -11.89 -14.55
N SER A 38 -4.86 -12.77 -13.58
CA SER A 38 -5.29 -14.16 -13.82
C SER A 38 -6.75 -14.29 -14.20
N GLY A 39 -7.54 -13.20 -14.13
CA GLY A 39 -8.96 -13.19 -14.51
C GLY A 39 -9.93 -13.44 -13.33
N ASN A 40 -9.45 -13.52 -12.08
CA ASN A 40 -10.29 -13.70 -10.91
C ASN A 40 -10.82 -12.35 -10.41
N ASP A 41 -12.10 -12.26 -10.08
CA ASP A 41 -12.66 -11.08 -9.43
C ASP A 41 -12.21 -11.03 -7.96
N VAL A 42 -11.84 -9.84 -7.49
CA VAL A 42 -11.35 -9.60 -6.12
C VAL A 42 -11.99 -8.32 -5.60
N THR A 43 -12.55 -8.38 -4.40
CA THR A 43 -13.15 -7.24 -3.70
C THR A 43 -12.37 -6.95 -2.40
N PHE A 44 -11.62 -5.87 -2.38
CA PHE A 44 -10.96 -5.39 -1.16
C PHE A 44 -11.95 -4.65 -0.26
N PRO A 45 -11.84 -4.76 1.08
CA PRO A 45 -10.95 -5.66 1.82
C PRO A 45 -11.56 -7.04 2.06
N ASP A 46 -12.77 -7.33 1.57
CA ASP A 46 -13.56 -8.47 2.02
C ASP A 46 -12.93 -9.82 1.62
N ASP A 47 -12.40 -9.94 0.40
CA ASP A 47 -11.77 -11.19 -0.10
C ASP A 47 -10.36 -11.44 0.48
N ILE A 48 -9.81 -10.48 1.22
CA ILE A 48 -8.50 -10.60 1.89
C ILE A 48 -8.61 -10.62 3.42
N SER A 49 -9.84 -10.70 3.95
CA SER A 49 -10.09 -10.75 5.39
C SER A 49 -9.42 -11.95 6.07
N GLY A 50 -9.05 -11.77 7.33
CA GLY A 50 -8.34 -12.79 8.14
C GLY A 50 -6.83 -12.79 7.95
N ARG A 51 -6.25 -11.88 7.15
CA ARG A 51 -4.81 -11.71 6.97
C ARG A 51 -4.43 -10.23 6.99
N VAL A 52 -3.21 -9.96 7.40
CA VAL A 52 -2.60 -8.63 7.20
C VAL A 52 -2.34 -8.45 5.71
N ALA A 53 -2.74 -7.31 5.16
CA ALA A 53 -2.58 -7.02 3.75
C ALA A 53 -1.87 -5.69 3.51
N VAL A 54 -1.02 -5.66 2.49
CA VAL A 54 -0.38 -4.45 1.98
C VAL A 54 -0.88 -4.20 0.57
N LEU A 55 -1.56 -3.07 0.37
CA LEU A 55 -2.11 -2.67 -0.92
C LEU A 55 -1.31 -1.51 -1.50
N SER A 56 -0.63 -1.74 -2.63
CA SER A 56 0.08 -0.71 -3.40
C SER A 56 -0.82 -0.14 -4.48
N ILE A 57 -1.26 1.11 -4.33
CA ILE A 57 -2.22 1.75 -5.25
C ILE A 57 -1.53 2.76 -6.14
N ALA A 58 -1.80 2.71 -7.44
CA ALA A 58 -1.35 3.68 -8.43
C ALA A 58 -2.46 4.07 -9.41
N PHE A 59 -2.38 5.32 -9.91
CA PHE A 59 -3.36 5.90 -10.86
C PHE A 59 -2.73 6.21 -12.22
N LYS A 60 -1.43 6.04 -12.38
CA LYS A 60 -0.67 6.33 -13.60
C LYS A 60 0.47 5.33 -13.78
N GLN A 61 0.70 4.89 -15.00
CA GLN A 61 1.77 3.96 -15.34
C GLN A 61 3.15 4.40 -14.78
N ARG A 62 3.47 5.69 -14.81
CA ARG A 62 4.75 6.20 -14.28
C ARG A 62 4.93 5.99 -12.78
N ALA A 63 3.85 5.76 -12.02
CA ALA A 63 3.93 5.43 -10.60
C ALA A 63 4.43 4.01 -10.35
N GLN A 64 4.57 3.17 -11.40
CA GLN A 64 5.14 1.83 -11.29
C GLN A 64 6.57 1.86 -10.72
N LEU A 65 7.40 2.82 -11.13
CA LEU A 65 8.74 2.96 -10.55
C LEU A 65 8.71 3.20 -9.03
N CYS A 66 7.69 3.91 -8.56
CA CYS A 66 7.48 4.12 -7.14
C CYS A 66 7.03 2.81 -6.45
N ILE A 67 6.07 2.07 -7.04
CA ILE A 67 5.62 0.77 -6.51
C ILE A 67 6.79 -0.22 -6.43
N ASN A 68 7.62 -0.30 -7.46
CA ASN A 68 8.75 -1.23 -7.50
C ASN A 68 9.68 -1.06 -6.30
N THR A 69 9.93 0.18 -5.84
CA THR A 69 10.80 0.39 -4.67
C THR A 69 10.24 -0.20 -3.37
N TRP A 70 8.94 -0.40 -3.28
CA TRP A 70 8.29 -1.09 -2.17
C TRP A 70 8.24 -2.61 -2.39
N ALA A 71 7.85 -3.03 -3.60
CA ALA A 71 7.74 -4.44 -3.97
C ALA A 71 9.07 -5.19 -3.87
N ASP A 72 10.19 -4.54 -4.27
CA ASP A 72 11.53 -5.11 -4.23
C ASP A 72 11.96 -5.52 -2.81
N GLU A 73 11.42 -4.87 -1.78
CA GLU A 73 11.70 -5.19 -0.37
C GLU A 73 10.62 -6.09 0.27
N LEU A 74 9.35 -5.90 -0.13
CA LEU A 74 8.22 -6.63 0.44
C LEU A 74 8.15 -8.08 -0.04
N LEU A 75 8.32 -8.31 -1.35
CA LEU A 75 8.20 -9.64 -1.94
C LEU A 75 9.24 -10.64 -1.42
N PRO A 76 10.54 -10.28 -1.26
CA PRO A 76 11.52 -11.20 -0.66
C PRO A 76 11.22 -11.54 0.80
N LYS A 77 10.65 -10.59 1.57
CA LYS A 77 10.39 -10.79 3.01
C LYS A 77 9.13 -11.60 3.25
N TYR A 78 8.03 -11.27 2.57
CA TYR A 78 6.73 -11.89 2.85
C TYR A 78 6.31 -12.91 1.79
N GLY A 79 6.80 -12.79 0.55
CA GLY A 79 6.48 -13.72 -0.53
C GLY A 79 5.00 -13.73 -0.93
N ILE A 80 4.59 -14.82 -1.58
CA ILE A 80 3.23 -14.96 -2.11
C ILE A 80 2.31 -15.73 -1.14
N ASP A 81 2.87 -16.67 -0.36
CA ASP A 81 2.13 -17.61 0.51
C ASP A 81 2.34 -17.37 2.00
N GLN A 82 2.59 -16.12 2.40
CA GLN A 82 2.81 -15.77 3.81
C GLN A 82 1.50 -15.32 4.49
N ASN A 83 1.55 -15.17 5.82
CA ASN A 83 0.43 -14.58 6.59
C ASN A 83 0.15 -13.12 6.19
N VAL A 84 1.07 -12.48 5.47
CA VAL A 84 0.93 -11.13 4.91
C VAL A 84 0.74 -11.24 3.40
N GLN A 85 -0.31 -10.63 2.89
CA GLN A 85 -0.59 -10.56 1.46
C GLN A 85 -0.21 -9.20 0.88
N TYR A 86 0.56 -9.20 -0.20
CA TYR A 86 0.91 -8.00 -0.94
C TYR A 86 0.14 -7.95 -2.25
N TYR A 87 -0.57 -6.85 -2.51
CA TYR A 87 -1.30 -6.61 -3.76
C TYR A 87 -0.87 -5.31 -4.42
N GLU A 88 -0.72 -5.36 -5.73
CA GLU A 88 -0.68 -4.16 -6.57
C GLU A 88 -2.08 -3.88 -7.13
N VAL A 89 -2.55 -2.64 -6.97
CA VAL A 89 -3.90 -2.24 -7.37
C VAL A 89 -3.82 -1.02 -8.31
N PRO A 90 -3.57 -1.24 -9.62
CA PRO A 90 -3.69 -0.19 -10.62
C PRO A 90 -5.14 0.27 -10.74
N MET A 91 -5.39 1.56 -10.48
CA MET A 91 -6.74 2.15 -10.53
C MET A 91 -6.89 3.04 -11.76
N LEU A 92 -7.70 2.61 -12.72
CA LEU A 92 -7.94 3.29 -13.98
C LEU A 92 -9.35 3.90 -14.02
N GLY A 93 -9.45 5.12 -14.57
CA GLY A 93 -10.75 5.78 -14.77
C GLY A 93 -11.64 5.00 -15.75
N GLY A 94 -12.97 5.13 -15.59
CA GLY A 94 -13.94 4.40 -16.40
C GLY A 94 -13.80 4.60 -17.93
N GLN A 95 -13.19 5.70 -18.37
CA GLN A 95 -12.89 5.91 -19.80
C GLN A 95 -11.94 4.86 -20.41
N TRP A 96 -11.19 4.13 -19.57
CA TRP A 96 -10.27 3.07 -19.99
C TRP A 96 -10.91 1.68 -20.06
N THR A 97 -12.18 1.54 -19.66
CA THR A 97 -12.87 0.25 -19.64
C THR A 97 -12.89 -0.43 -21.01
N MET A 98 -13.07 0.34 -22.11
CA MET A 98 -13.06 -0.21 -23.46
C MET A 98 -11.69 -0.72 -23.91
N ALA A 99 -10.61 -0.19 -23.35
CA ALA A 99 -9.24 -0.59 -23.65
C ALA A 99 -8.69 -1.64 -22.64
N ARG A 100 -9.53 -2.13 -21.73
CA ARG A 100 -9.14 -3.01 -20.63
C ARG A 100 -8.30 -4.19 -21.09
N ASN A 101 -8.78 -4.97 -22.06
CA ASN A 101 -8.08 -6.17 -22.54
C ASN A 101 -6.67 -5.86 -23.08
N TRP A 102 -6.50 -4.72 -23.73
CA TRP A 102 -5.21 -4.29 -24.23
C TRP A 102 -4.28 -3.84 -23.10
N ILE A 103 -4.81 -3.10 -22.11
CA ILE A 103 -4.05 -2.61 -20.94
C ILE A 103 -3.63 -3.80 -20.08
N ASP A 104 -4.57 -4.67 -19.72
CA ASP A 104 -4.31 -5.85 -18.86
C ASP A 104 -3.37 -6.83 -19.56
N GLY A 105 -3.50 -7.04 -20.89
CA GLY A 105 -2.55 -7.83 -21.68
C GLY A 105 -1.13 -7.26 -21.69
N GLY A 106 -1.00 -5.92 -21.72
CA GLY A 106 0.28 -5.25 -21.56
C GLY A 106 0.88 -5.47 -20.16
N MET A 107 0.07 -5.39 -19.10
CA MET A 107 0.50 -5.69 -17.73
C MET A 107 0.89 -7.16 -17.55
N GLN A 108 0.09 -8.10 -18.08
CA GLN A 108 0.41 -9.54 -18.06
C GLN A 108 1.76 -9.86 -18.70
N SER A 109 2.15 -9.10 -19.73
CA SER A 109 3.45 -9.29 -20.39
C SER A 109 4.62 -8.77 -19.57
N GLY A 110 4.39 -7.81 -18.67
CA GLY A 110 5.43 -7.17 -17.84
C GLY A 110 5.50 -7.69 -16.40
N VAL A 111 4.41 -8.26 -15.88
CA VAL A 111 4.34 -8.79 -14.51
C VAL A 111 4.67 -10.28 -14.52
N PRO A 112 5.56 -10.77 -13.62
CA PRO A 112 5.83 -12.19 -13.48
C PRO A 112 4.55 -13.00 -13.20
N LYS A 113 4.36 -14.13 -13.90
CA LYS A 113 3.14 -14.93 -13.85
C LYS A 113 2.67 -15.30 -12.42
N PRO A 114 3.55 -15.65 -11.46
CA PRO A 114 3.14 -15.91 -10.07
C PRO A 114 2.49 -14.71 -9.36
N LEU A 115 2.70 -13.48 -9.86
CA LEU A 115 2.13 -12.25 -9.28
C LEU A 115 0.81 -11.83 -9.95
N HIS A 116 0.33 -12.57 -10.96
CA HIS A 116 -0.90 -12.22 -11.67
C HIS A 116 -2.14 -12.23 -10.77
N ASP A 117 -2.24 -13.14 -9.81
CA ASP A 117 -3.35 -13.18 -8.84
C ASP A 117 -3.31 -12.01 -7.86
N PHE A 118 -2.13 -11.42 -7.65
CA PHE A 118 -1.88 -10.33 -6.72
C PHE A 118 -1.81 -8.94 -7.40
N THR A 119 -1.98 -8.88 -8.72
CA THR A 119 -2.12 -7.63 -9.46
C THR A 119 -3.55 -7.48 -9.91
N VAL A 120 -4.33 -6.64 -9.19
CA VAL A 120 -5.78 -6.49 -9.34
C VAL A 120 -6.11 -5.13 -9.94
N THR A 121 -6.62 -5.10 -11.17
CA THR A 121 -6.94 -3.87 -11.88
C THR A 121 -8.36 -3.40 -11.61
N TYR A 122 -8.51 -2.13 -11.25
CA TYR A 122 -9.80 -1.46 -11.12
C TYR A 122 -10.07 -0.55 -12.30
N TYR A 123 -11.28 -0.65 -12.89
CA TYR A 123 -11.76 0.23 -13.95
C TYR A 123 -13.09 0.86 -13.53
N GLY A 124 -13.10 2.17 -13.27
CA GLY A 124 -14.35 2.82 -12.83
C GLY A 124 -14.18 4.25 -12.35
N PRO A 125 -15.21 4.82 -11.70
CA PRO A 125 -15.17 6.17 -11.14
C PRO A 125 -14.14 6.28 -10.01
N LEU A 126 -13.16 7.20 -10.15
CA LEU A 126 -12.05 7.35 -9.21
C LEU A 126 -12.30 8.41 -8.13
N LYS A 127 -13.26 9.33 -8.35
CA LYS A 127 -13.46 10.51 -7.49
C LYS A 127 -13.69 10.17 -6.01
N GLN A 128 -14.46 9.12 -5.76
CA GLN A 128 -14.76 8.67 -4.40
C GLN A 128 -13.51 8.19 -3.67
N TYR A 129 -12.61 7.48 -4.37
CA TYR A 129 -11.37 6.95 -3.79
C TYR A 129 -10.34 8.03 -3.50
N TYR A 130 -10.30 9.12 -4.29
CA TYR A 130 -9.41 10.25 -3.98
C TYR A 130 -9.73 10.87 -2.62
N LYS A 131 -11.01 10.92 -2.25
CA LYS A 131 -11.44 11.44 -0.96
C LYS A 131 -11.26 10.41 0.16
N SER A 132 -11.79 9.19 -0.02
CA SER A 132 -11.81 8.15 1.03
C SER A 132 -10.43 7.58 1.36
N LEU A 133 -9.48 7.64 0.42
CA LEU A 133 -8.09 7.21 0.60
C LEU A 133 -7.12 8.39 0.75
N GLU A 134 -7.64 9.62 0.82
CA GLU A 134 -6.83 10.84 0.95
C GLU A 134 -5.70 10.91 -0.09
N ILE A 135 -6.06 10.74 -1.39
CA ILE A 135 -5.13 10.79 -2.51
C ILE A 135 -4.83 12.23 -2.88
N ASN A 136 -3.63 12.70 -2.57
CA ASN A 136 -3.21 14.08 -2.83
C ASN A 136 -2.66 14.27 -4.25
N SER A 137 -2.07 13.22 -4.84
CA SER A 137 -1.48 13.28 -6.18
C SER A 137 -1.63 11.96 -6.93
N LYS A 138 -2.22 12.02 -8.13
CA LYS A 138 -2.29 10.86 -9.03
C LYS A 138 -0.92 10.43 -9.61
N LYS A 139 0.14 11.19 -9.33
CA LYS A 139 1.48 10.93 -9.82
C LYS A 139 2.28 10.02 -8.88
N ASN A 140 1.85 9.93 -7.61
CA ASN A 140 2.48 9.12 -6.58
C ASN A 140 1.90 7.70 -6.55
N CYS A 141 2.57 6.82 -5.87
CA CYS A 141 2.03 5.57 -5.36
C CYS A 141 1.65 5.72 -3.89
N TYR A 142 0.72 4.89 -3.44
CA TYR A 142 0.19 4.87 -2.08
C TYR A 142 0.21 3.45 -1.56
N ILE A 143 0.76 3.24 -0.38
CA ILE A 143 0.84 1.96 0.28
C ILE A 143 -0.07 1.98 1.50
N TYR A 144 -1.01 1.07 1.56
CA TYR A 144 -1.91 0.90 2.70
C TYR A 144 -1.62 -0.42 3.39
N VAL A 145 -1.51 -0.40 4.71
CA VAL A 145 -1.44 -1.60 5.55
C VAL A 145 -2.79 -1.81 6.19
N LEU A 146 -3.37 -2.98 5.99
CA LEU A 146 -4.65 -3.38 6.56
C LEU A 146 -4.44 -4.51 7.55
N ASP A 147 -5.18 -4.48 8.67
CA ASP A 147 -5.27 -5.61 9.58
C ASP A 147 -6.21 -6.69 9.02
N GLN A 148 -6.39 -7.78 9.78
CA GLN A 148 -7.21 -8.93 9.43
C GLN A 148 -8.70 -8.58 9.22
N ASP A 149 -9.16 -7.48 9.79
CA ASP A 149 -10.53 -6.96 9.64
C ASP A 149 -10.66 -5.97 8.46
N GLY A 150 -9.56 -5.70 7.75
CA GLY A 150 -9.51 -4.73 6.65
C GLY A 150 -9.54 -3.28 7.11
N ILE A 151 -9.10 -3.03 8.34
CA ILE A 151 -8.97 -1.68 8.90
C ILE A 151 -7.60 -1.11 8.54
N ILE A 152 -7.55 0.13 8.07
CA ILE A 152 -6.32 0.81 7.71
C ILE A 152 -5.50 1.09 8.98
N LYS A 153 -4.31 0.50 9.07
CA LYS A 153 -3.35 0.71 10.16
C LYS A 153 -2.16 1.56 9.76
N GLY A 154 -1.87 1.64 8.47
CA GLY A 154 -0.80 2.49 7.95
C GLY A 154 -1.08 3.00 6.56
N LYS A 155 -0.51 4.15 6.23
CA LYS A 155 -0.50 4.74 4.89
C LYS A 155 0.85 5.38 4.63
N PHE A 156 1.46 5.03 3.52
CA PHE A 156 2.70 5.64 3.04
C PHE A 156 2.47 6.19 1.63
N GLU A 157 3.20 7.25 1.29
CA GLU A 157 3.10 7.91 -0.01
C GLU A 157 4.48 8.09 -0.62
N GLY A 158 4.56 7.93 -1.94
CA GLY A 158 5.78 8.16 -2.73
C GLY A 158 6.78 7.01 -2.59
N PHE A 159 8.00 7.23 -3.05
CA PHE A 159 9.08 6.23 -3.04
C PHE A 159 9.38 5.73 -1.63
N SER A 160 9.75 4.46 -1.52
CA SER A 160 10.27 3.90 -0.28
C SER A 160 11.60 4.58 0.10
N THR A 161 11.84 4.64 1.40
CA THR A 161 13.15 4.95 1.98
C THR A 161 13.44 3.92 3.06
N PRO A 162 14.69 3.74 3.50
CA PRO A 162 15.01 2.81 4.59
C PRO A 162 14.17 3.05 5.85
N GLU A 163 13.89 4.32 6.18
CA GLU A 163 13.09 4.70 7.34
C GLU A 163 11.63 4.25 7.18
N LYS A 164 11.02 4.54 6.01
CA LYS A 164 9.64 4.12 5.69
C LYS A 164 9.49 2.60 5.66
N MET A 165 10.50 1.90 5.09
CA MET A 165 10.50 0.43 5.05
C MET A 165 10.57 -0.17 6.45
N ASN A 166 11.43 0.38 7.31
CA ASN A 166 11.53 -0.04 8.70
C ASN A 166 10.22 0.16 9.48
N GLU A 167 9.57 1.31 9.28
CA GLU A 167 8.27 1.63 9.85
C GLU A 167 7.18 0.67 9.35
N LEU A 168 7.14 0.42 8.03
CA LEU A 168 6.21 -0.54 7.41
C LEU A 168 6.39 -1.95 7.98
N PHE A 169 7.62 -2.45 8.05
CA PHE A 169 7.91 -3.79 8.57
C PHE A 169 7.54 -3.92 10.04
N THR A 170 7.89 -2.91 10.87
CA THR A 170 7.52 -2.89 12.28
C THR A 170 6.00 -2.94 12.46
N LEU A 171 5.26 -2.18 11.64
CA LEU A 171 3.81 -2.18 11.69
C LEU A 171 3.24 -3.55 11.30
N ILE A 172 3.69 -4.13 10.18
CA ILE A 172 3.22 -5.45 9.73
C ILE A 172 3.50 -6.52 10.77
N ASP A 173 4.72 -6.54 11.31
CA ASP A 173 5.13 -7.53 12.29
C ASP A 173 4.25 -7.42 13.57
N SER A 174 3.91 -6.19 14.02
CA SER A 174 3.00 -5.95 15.16
C SER A 174 1.54 -6.34 14.92
N LEU A 175 1.11 -6.46 13.67
CA LEU A 175 -0.25 -6.89 13.31
C LEU A 175 -0.36 -8.40 13.12
N ASN A 176 0.77 -9.11 13.05
CA ASN A 176 0.87 -10.55 12.86
C ASN A 176 1.08 -11.35 14.16
N GLU A 177 1.29 -10.63 15.27
CA GLU A 177 1.39 -11.22 16.61
C GLU A 177 0.00 -11.59 17.17
#